data_dd3e1a35e55e0460f0948e55de7620f7
#
_entry.id   dd3e1a35e55e0460f0948e55de7620f7
#
_cell.length_a   1.000
_cell.length_b   1.000
_cell.length_c   1.000
_cell.angle_alpha   90.00
_cell.angle_beta   90.00
_cell.angle_gamma   90.00
#
_symmetry.space_group_name_H-M   'P 1'
#
loop_
_entity.id
_entity.type
_entity.pdbx_description
1 polymer ?
#
loop_
_entity_poly.entity_id
_entity_poly.type
_entity_poly.pdbx_seq_one_letter_code
_entity_poly.pdbx_strand_id
1 'polypeptide(L)'
;MTLAALPYAALSAQDAGQGGRPVTSPSGRAAVACTGQRVDQIIIYAEAPSVDKLRRVPVVARMARTLHVTTNPEVIRRFILMDEGEPCSELRRAESERILRAQPFIADADLFVVAGDAGGVDLEVRTSDEASIVFGGGVRSRAPMVTSFLLGNANLGGEGIYTSFAWRYGDGFRDGVAACSGTTPG
;
A
#
# COMPACT_ATOMS: atom_id res chain seq x y z
N MET A 1 -20.50 -43.82 39.03
CA MET A 1 -20.54 -43.04 37.77
C MET A 1 -19.44 -42.00 37.83
N THR A 2 -18.32 -42.31 37.18
CA THR A 2 -17.10 -41.48 37.23
C THR A 2 -17.02 -40.71 35.90
N LEU A 3 -17.23 -39.40 35.93
CA LEU A 3 -17.03 -38.54 34.75
C LEU A 3 -15.53 -38.39 34.50
N ALA A 4 -15.06 -38.89 33.38
CA ALA A 4 -13.71 -38.63 32.86
C ALA A 4 -13.68 -37.25 32.24
N ALA A 5 -12.84 -36.37 32.79
CA ALA A 5 -12.51 -35.10 32.20
C ALA A 5 -11.56 -35.29 30.98
N LEU A 6 -11.99 -34.88 29.81
CA LEU A 6 -11.15 -34.84 28.60
C LEU A 6 -10.19 -33.64 28.68
N PRO A 7 -8.89 -33.81 28.37
CA PRO A 7 -7.99 -32.70 28.34
C PRO A 7 -8.30 -31.79 27.13
N TYR A 8 -8.45 -30.49 27.38
CA TYR A 8 -8.58 -29.47 26.39
C TYR A 8 -7.23 -29.35 25.63
N ALA A 9 -7.16 -29.97 24.47
CA ALA A 9 -6.01 -29.82 23.59
C ALA A 9 -5.98 -28.36 23.09
N ALA A 10 -4.98 -27.62 23.51
CA ALA A 10 -4.65 -26.33 22.94
C ALA A 10 -4.37 -26.53 21.44
N LEU A 11 -5.31 -26.11 20.58
CA LEU A 11 -5.03 -25.92 19.17
C LEU A 11 -4.04 -24.77 19.05
N SER A 12 -2.78 -25.12 18.88
CA SER A 12 -1.79 -24.21 18.32
C SER A 12 -2.28 -23.87 16.92
N ALA A 13 -2.74 -22.66 16.72
CA ALA A 13 -2.98 -22.11 15.38
C ALA A 13 -1.61 -22.05 14.67
N GLN A 14 -1.26 -23.12 13.98
CA GLN A 14 -0.25 -23.08 12.93
C GLN A 14 -0.92 -22.33 11.79
N ASP A 15 -0.60 -21.05 11.70
CA ASP A 15 -0.89 -20.23 10.55
C ASP A 15 -0.23 -20.90 9.34
N ALA A 16 -1.04 -21.56 8.53
CA ALA A 16 -0.59 -22.28 7.35
C ALA A 16 -0.16 -21.22 6.34
N GLY A 17 1.13 -20.98 6.32
CA GLY A 17 1.78 -20.06 5.41
C GLY A 17 1.36 -20.30 3.97
N GLN A 18 0.70 -19.33 3.40
CA GLN A 18 0.77 -19.06 1.97
C GLN A 18 2.25 -18.98 1.63
N GLY A 19 2.69 -19.73 0.59
CA GLY A 19 4.09 -19.85 0.16
C GLY A 19 4.72 -18.52 -0.28
N GLY A 20 4.84 -17.60 0.65
CA GLY A 20 5.54 -16.35 0.53
C GLY A 20 7.04 -16.58 0.80
N ARG A 21 7.88 -15.94 0.02
CA ARG A 21 9.30 -15.72 0.33
C ARG A 21 9.42 -15.36 1.81
N PRO A 22 10.46 -15.85 2.52
CA PRO A 22 10.73 -15.36 3.86
C PRO A 22 10.83 -13.84 3.78
N VAL A 23 9.93 -13.17 4.49
CA VAL A 23 9.86 -11.71 4.49
C VAL A 23 10.99 -11.23 5.35
N THR A 24 12.10 -10.86 4.71
CA THR A 24 13.29 -10.34 5.38
C THR A 24 13.16 -8.82 5.46
N SER A 25 13.60 -8.24 6.58
CA SER A 25 13.62 -6.79 6.72
C SER A 25 14.44 -6.12 5.60
N PRO A 26 14.12 -4.91 5.18
CA PRO A 26 14.85 -4.21 4.12
C PRO A 26 16.35 -4.08 4.37
N SER A 27 16.76 -3.87 5.61
CA SER A 27 18.19 -3.81 6.01
C SER A 27 18.85 -5.17 6.10
N GLY A 28 18.11 -6.28 6.02
CA GLY A 28 18.61 -7.62 6.25
C GLY A 28 18.81 -7.98 7.72
N ARG A 29 18.44 -7.09 8.65
CA ARG A 29 18.49 -7.35 10.10
C ARG A 29 17.41 -8.37 10.50
N ALA A 30 17.72 -9.17 11.54
CA ALA A 30 16.74 -10.12 12.06
C ALA A 30 15.58 -9.39 12.75
N ALA A 31 14.36 -9.83 12.43
CA ALA A 31 13.16 -9.30 13.10
C ALA A 31 13.15 -9.73 14.58
N VAL A 32 12.72 -8.83 15.45
CA VAL A 32 12.53 -9.06 16.88
C VAL A 32 11.09 -8.79 17.28
N ALA A 33 10.66 -9.34 18.41
CA ALA A 33 9.30 -9.13 18.90
C ALA A 33 9.13 -7.71 19.47
N CYS A 34 7.99 -7.09 19.18
CA CYS A 34 7.57 -5.81 19.72
C CYS A 34 6.92 -6.03 21.10
N THR A 35 7.69 -5.89 22.17
CA THR A 35 7.27 -6.23 23.57
C THR A 35 7.40 -5.06 24.54
N GLY A 36 7.26 -3.82 24.05
CA GLY A 36 7.33 -2.61 24.87
C GLY A 36 8.69 -1.91 24.89
N GLN A 37 9.66 -2.37 24.08
CA GLN A 37 10.94 -1.68 23.92
C GLN A 37 10.71 -0.28 23.35
N ARG A 38 11.59 0.66 23.62
CA ARG A 38 11.52 1.99 23.03
C ARG A 38 11.80 1.93 21.53
N VAL A 39 10.99 2.61 20.73
CA VAL A 39 11.26 2.84 19.31
C VAL A 39 12.38 3.87 19.20
N ASP A 40 13.53 3.49 18.67
CA ASP A 40 14.66 4.39 18.49
C ASP A 40 14.54 5.19 17.20
N GLN A 41 14.21 4.53 16.08
CA GLN A 41 14.05 5.17 14.76
C GLN A 41 12.91 4.52 13.96
N ILE A 42 12.34 5.30 13.03
CA ILE A 42 11.40 4.83 12.02
C ILE A 42 12.00 5.07 10.64
N ILE A 43 12.33 3.99 9.94
CA ILE A 43 13.03 4.01 8.66
C ILE A 43 12.06 3.55 7.56
N ILE A 44 11.84 4.37 6.55
CA ILE A 44 10.88 4.12 5.48
C ILE A 44 11.60 3.80 4.18
N TYR A 45 11.29 2.64 3.61
CA TYR A 45 11.76 2.14 2.32
C TYR A 45 10.57 2.13 1.35
N ALA A 46 10.43 3.19 0.56
CA ALA A 46 9.41 3.28 -0.46
C ALA A 46 9.94 2.75 -1.80
N GLU A 47 9.32 1.70 -2.31
CA GLU A 47 9.70 1.03 -3.55
C GLU A 47 8.72 1.39 -4.68
N ALA A 48 9.26 1.62 -5.87
CA ALA A 48 8.46 1.84 -7.07
C ALA A 48 7.63 0.59 -7.42
N PRO A 49 6.47 0.75 -8.10
CA PRO A 49 5.60 -0.36 -8.43
C PRO A 49 6.28 -1.38 -9.32
N SER A 50 6.00 -2.65 -9.06
CA SER A 50 6.39 -3.75 -9.93
C SER A 50 5.59 -3.71 -11.23
N VAL A 51 6.25 -3.32 -12.33
CA VAL A 51 5.63 -3.26 -13.67
C VAL A 51 5.65 -4.61 -14.41
N ASP A 52 5.97 -5.69 -13.74
CA ASP A 52 6.07 -7.02 -14.37
C ASP A 52 4.76 -7.49 -15.01
N LYS A 53 3.63 -7.15 -14.41
CA LYS A 53 2.30 -7.45 -14.97
C LYS A 53 1.98 -6.65 -16.25
N LEU A 54 2.63 -5.50 -16.45
CA LEU A 54 2.42 -4.61 -17.60
C LEU A 54 3.34 -4.93 -18.79
N ARG A 55 4.23 -5.91 -18.70
CA ARG A 55 5.17 -6.29 -19.79
C ARG A 55 4.46 -6.66 -21.10
N ARG A 56 3.19 -7.07 -21.05
CA ARG A 56 2.40 -7.41 -22.25
C ARG A 56 2.00 -6.20 -23.10
N VAL A 57 2.05 -4.98 -22.54
CA VAL A 57 1.73 -3.74 -23.26
C VAL A 57 2.86 -2.74 -23.03
N PRO A 58 3.91 -2.79 -23.86
CA PRO A 58 5.16 -2.05 -23.64
C PRO A 58 4.98 -0.53 -23.59
N VAL A 59 3.99 0.01 -24.33
CA VAL A 59 3.67 1.45 -24.29
C VAL A 59 3.12 1.86 -22.92
N VAL A 60 2.21 1.08 -22.36
CA VAL A 60 1.63 1.34 -21.03
C VAL A 60 2.68 1.20 -19.95
N ALA A 61 3.54 0.18 -20.03
CA ALA A 61 4.65 -0.01 -19.10
C ALA A 61 5.65 1.16 -19.14
N ARG A 62 5.89 1.72 -20.32
CA ARG A 62 6.79 2.89 -20.48
C ARG A 62 6.15 4.15 -19.88
N MET A 63 4.87 4.40 -20.16
CA MET A 63 4.13 5.52 -19.58
C MET A 63 4.07 5.42 -18.05
N ALA A 64 3.76 4.24 -17.52
CA ALA A 64 3.72 4.00 -16.07
C ALA A 64 5.07 4.34 -15.40
N ARG A 65 6.19 3.91 -15.97
CA ARG A 65 7.53 4.24 -15.44
C ARG A 65 7.89 5.71 -15.52
N THR A 66 7.45 6.41 -16.57
CA THR A 66 7.81 7.82 -16.79
C THR A 66 6.98 8.77 -15.93
N LEU A 67 5.74 8.39 -15.62
CA LEU A 67 4.78 9.20 -14.86
C LEU A 67 4.66 8.78 -13.39
N HIS A 68 5.32 7.67 -13.02
CA HIS A 68 5.32 7.23 -11.64
C HIS A 68 6.27 8.08 -10.79
N VAL A 69 5.74 8.61 -9.72
CA VAL A 69 6.51 9.23 -8.63
C VAL A 69 6.31 8.35 -7.40
N THR A 70 7.41 7.95 -6.78
CA THR A 70 7.37 7.17 -5.52
C THR A 70 6.70 7.98 -4.43
N THR A 71 5.89 7.32 -3.60
CA THR A 71 5.20 7.96 -2.48
C THR A 71 6.21 8.59 -1.53
N ASN A 72 5.96 9.86 -1.17
CA ASN A 72 6.80 10.58 -0.24
C ASN A 72 6.81 9.87 1.14
N PRO A 73 8.00 9.61 1.74
CA PRO A 73 8.11 9.01 3.06
C PRO A 73 7.30 9.73 4.15
N GLU A 74 7.18 11.05 4.06
CA GLU A 74 6.36 11.85 4.99
C GLU A 74 4.86 11.53 4.90
N VAL A 75 4.38 11.15 3.71
CA VAL A 75 2.99 10.68 3.53
C VAL A 75 2.81 9.33 4.20
N ILE A 76 3.75 8.40 4.01
CA ILE A 76 3.72 7.07 4.63
C ILE A 76 3.77 7.21 6.16
N ARG A 77 4.62 8.13 6.66
CA ARG A 77 4.79 8.38 8.09
C ARG A 77 3.49 8.71 8.83
N ARG A 78 2.56 9.42 8.18
CA ARG A 78 1.26 9.82 8.76
C ARG A 78 0.35 8.63 9.10
N PHE A 79 0.58 7.48 8.48
CA PHE A 79 -0.22 6.26 8.72
C PHE A 79 0.41 5.32 9.75
N ILE A 80 1.55 5.68 10.32
CA ILE A 80 2.23 4.90 11.35
C ILE A 80 1.78 5.41 12.72
N LEU A 81 1.18 4.52 13.51
CA LEU A 81 0.56 4.84 14.80
C LEU A 81 1.54 4.87 15.98
N MET A 82 2.84 4.86 15.71
CA MET A 82 3.89 4.93 16.72
C MET A 82 4.86 6.04 16.37
N ASP A 83 5.39 6.69 17.41
CA ASP A 83 6.41 7.70 17.28
C ASP A 83 7.75 7.24 17.88
N GLU A 84 8.83 7.88 17.43
CA GLU A 84 10.15 7.67 18.02
C GLU A 84 10.14 8.08 19.50
N GLY A 85 10.75 7.26 20.33
CA GLY A 85 10.72 7.43 21.78
C GLY A 85 9.58 6.73 22.50
N GLU A 86 8.51 6.34 21.80
CA GLU A 86 7.39 5.59 22.37
C GLU A 86 7.67 4.10 22.58
N PRO A 87 6.91 3.43 23.47
CA PRO A 87 7.00 1.98 23.60
C PRO A 87 6.44 1.28 22.37
N CYS A 88 7.18 0.30 21.85
CA CYS A 88 6.75 -0.56 20.76
C CYS A 88 5.51 -1.36 21.17
N SER A 89 4.47 -1.29 20.35
CA SER A 89 3.19 -2.01 20.54
C SER A 89 2.87 -2.85 19.30
N GLU A 90 2.79 -4.16 19.48
CA GLU A 90 2.44 -5.07 18.37
C GLU A 90 1.07 -4.77 17.77
N LEU A 91 0.11 -4.36 18.58
CA LEU A 91 -1.21 -3.94 18.10
C LEU A 91 -1.11 -2.72 17.18
N ARG A 92 -0.35 -1.68 17.58
CA ARG A 92 -0.17 -0.48 16.77
C ARG A 92 0.66 -0.77 15.51
N ARG A 93 1.66 -1.66 15.59
CA ARG A 93 2.43 -2.12 14.44
C ARG A 93 1.51 -2.76 13.39
N ALA A 94 0.73 -3.76 13.82
CA ALA A 94 -0.18 -4.48 12.93
C ALA A 94 -1.28 -3.57 12.35
N GLU A 95 -1.78 -2.63 13.15
CA GLU A 95 -2.80 -1.67 12.69
C GLU A 95 -2.21 -0.66 11.68
N SER A 96 -0.99 -0.16 11.89
CA SER A 96 -0.28 0.69 10.92
C SER A 96 -0.09 -0.02 9.59
N GLU A 97 0.33 -1.27 9.62
CA GLU A 97 0.48 -2.11 8.43
C GLU A 97 -0.86 -2.28 7.69
N ARG A 98 -1.95 -2.55 8.43
CA ARG A 98 -3.31 -2.66 7.87
C ARG A 98 -3.78 -1.34 7.24
N ILE A 99 -3.55 -0.21 7.90
CA ILE A 99 -3.91 1.12 7.38
C ILE A 99 -3.15 1.44 6.11
N LEU A 100 -1.84 1.19 6.08
CA LEU A 100 -1.00 1.39 4.89
C LEU A 100 -1.48 0.56 3.71
N ARG A 101 -1.75 -0.74 3.91
CA ARG A 101 -2.30 -1.62 2.87
C ARG A 101 -3.69 -1.22 2.39
N ALA A 102 -4.44 -0.46 3.18
CA ALA A 102 -5.75 0.06 2.77
C ALA A 102 -5.65 1.31 1.89
N GLN A 103 -4.47 1.92 1.75
CA GLN A 103 -4.31 3.12 0.92
C GLN A 103 -4.35 2.76 -0.57
N PRO A 104 -5.08 3.52 -1.42
CA PRO A 104 -5.26 3.21 -2.83
C PRO A 104 -3.99 3.38 -3.67
N PHE A 105 -2.95 4.00 -3.12
CA PHE A 105 -1.66 4.21 -3.78
C PHE A 105 -0.56 3.26 -3.29
N ILE A 106 -0.87 2.38 -2.32
CA ILE A 106 0.04 1.36 -1.79
C ILE A 106 -0.42 -0.02 -2.26
N ALA A 107 0.44 -0.74 -2.97
CA ALA A 107 0.19 -2.11 -3.41
C ALA A 107 0.47 -3.12 -2.30
N ASP A 108 1.49 -2.86 -1.50
CA ASP A 108 1.88 -3.69 -0.37
C ASP A 108 2.65 -2.88 0.68
N ALA A 109 2.55 -3.28 1.94
CA ALA A 109 3.27 -2.67 3.06
C ALA A 109 3.60 -3.73 4.11
N ASP A 110 4.83 -3.71 4.60
CA ASP A 110 5.29 -4.55 5.70
C ASP A 110 5.99 -3.69 6.75
N LEU A 111 5.71 -3.94 8.01
CA LEU A 111 6.36 -3.28 9.14
C LEU A 111 7.19 -4.29 9.94
N PHE A 112 8.49 -4.11 9.92
CA PHE A 112 9.46 -4.94 10.66
C PHE A 112 9.93 -4.20 11.90
N VAL A 113 10.06 -4.94 12.98
CA VAL A 113 10.75 -4.49 14.20
C VAL A 113 12.10 -5.17 14.23
N VAL A 114 13.17 -4.41 14.28
CA VAL A 114 14.55 -4.92 14.32
C VAL A 114 15.29 -4.32 15.52
N ALA A 115 16.36 -4.96 15.98
CA ALA A 115 17.14 -4.42 17.08
C ALA A 115 17.76 -3.06 16.71
N GLY A 116 17.53 -2.04 17.52
CA GLY A 116 18.10 -0.71 17.36
C GLY A 116 19.53 -0.62 17.93
N ASP A 117 20.32 0.30 17.39
CA ASP A 117 21.71 0.51 17.82
C ASP A 117 21.80 1.18 19.21
N ALA A 118 20.75 1.89 19.64
CA ALA A 118 20.68 2.58 20.94
C ALA A 118 20.13 1.69 22.08
N GLY A 119 19.90 0.41 21.80
CA GLY A 119 19.39 -0.56 22.78
C GLY A 119 17.88 -0.66 22.86
N GLY A 120 17.15 0.08 22.00
CA GLY A 120 15.73 -0.07 21.74
C GLY A 120 15.46 -0.93 20.50
N VAL A 121 14.46 -0.55 19.74
CA VAL A 121 14.10 -1.19 18.46
C VAL A 121 13.91 -0.12 17.38
N ASP A 122 14.28 -0.47 16.15
CA ASP A 122 13.96 0.32 14.98
C ASP A 122 12.73 -0.28 14.29
N LEU A 123 11.88 0.58 13.77
CA LEU A 123 10.73 0.21 12.94
C LEU A 123 11.10 0.43 11.47
N GLU A 124 11.26 -0.65 10.73
CA GLU A 124 11.50 -0.60 9.29
C GLU A 124 10.19 -0.80 8.54
N VAL A 125 9.80 0.20 7.77
CA VAL A 125 8.57 0.22 6.97
C VAL A 125 8.93 0.06 5.52
N ARG A 126 8.55 -1.05 4.92
CA ARG A 126 8.69 -1.28 3.49
C ARG A 126 7.33 -1.09 2.84
N THR A 127 7.25 -0.22 1.85
CA THR A 127 6.06 -0.05 1.02
C THR A 127 6.40 -0.24 -0.44
N SER A 128 5.49 -0.84 -1.18
CA SER A 128 5.53 -0.91 -2.64
C SER A 128 4.33 -0.13 -3.17
N ASP A 129 4.59 0.83 -4.04
CA ASP A 129 3.53 1.66 -4.60
C ASP A 129 2.65 0.89 -5.58
N GLU A 130 1.37 1.24 -5.64
CA GLU A 130 0.47 0.81 -6.71
C GLU A 130 0.73 1.63 -7.96
N ALA A 131 0.44 1.06 -9.14
CA ALA A 131 0.50 1.81 -10.38
C ALA A 131 -0.59 2.89 -10.38
N SER A 132 -0.20 4.13 -10.16
CA SER A 132 -1.09 5.25 -9.85
C SER A 132 -1.96 5.71 -11.01
N ILE A 133 -1.78 5.18 -12.24
CA ILE A 133 -2.48 5.65 -13.43
C ILE A 133 -3.74 4.83 -13.66
N VAL A 134 -4.88 5.51 -13.64
CA VAL A 134 -6.17 4.96 -14.01
C VAL A 134 -6.57 5.51 -15.37
N PHE A 135 -6.91 4.63 -16.30
CA PHE A 135 -7.47 5.02 -17.59
C PHE A 135 -8.67 4.18 -17.94
N GLY A 136 -9.62 4.79 -18.64
CA GLY A 136 -10.82 4.12 -19.12
C GLY A 136 -11.36 4.82 -20.35
N GLY A 137 -12.22 4.14 -21.11
CA GLY A 137 -12.83 4.75 -22.28
C GLY A 137 -13.92 3.86 -22.88
N GLY A 138 -14.83 4.50 -23.60
CA GLY A 138 -15.87 3.85 -24.40
C GLY A 138 -15.65 4.13 -25.88
N VAL A 139 -15.81 3.10 -26.71
CA VAL A 139 -15.74 3.18 -28.15
C VAL A 139 -17.00 2.60 -28.79
N ARG A 140 -17.40 3.13 -29.94
CA ARG A 140 -18.46 2.56 -30.77
C ARG A 140 -18.01 2.43 -32.23
N SER A 141 -18.69 1.58 -32.98
CA SER A 141 -18.37 1.30 -34.39
C SER A 141 -18.76 2.39 -35.37
N ARG A 142 -19.55 3.38 -34.92
CA ARG A 142 -19.96 4.54 -35.74
C ARG A 142 -19.40 5.83 -35.17
N ALA A 143 -19.18 6.82 -36.02
CA ALA A 143 -18.71 8.14 -35.59
C ALA A 143 -19.72 8.84 -34.64
N PRO A 144 -19.25 9.54 -33.56
CA PRO A 144 -17.87 9.57 -33.13
C PRO A 144 -17.42 8.24 -32.53
N MET A 145 -16.25 7.74 -32.89
CA MET A 145 -15.74 6.44 -32.48
C MET A 145 -15.44 6.37 -30.97
N VAL A 146 -15.00 7.47 -30.38
CA VAL A 146 -14.72 7.57 -28.94
C VAL A 146 -15.89 8.27 -28.27
N THR A 147 -16.49 7.65 -27.27
CA THR A 147 -17.67 8.16 -26.57
C THR A 147 -17.39 8.54 -25.11
N SER A 148 -16.31 8.07 -24.56
CA SER A 148 -15.86 8.49 -23.24
C SER A 148 -14.37 8.30 -23.09
N PHE A 149 -13.77 9.08 -22.22
CA PHE A 149 -12.38 8.98 -21.83
C PHE A 149 -12.27 9.32 -20.34
N LEU A 150 -11.49 8.53 -19.62
CA LEU A 150 -11.15 8.76 -18.22
C LEU A 150 -9.62 8.63 -18.09
N LEU A 151 -9.00 9.62 -17.49
CA LEU A 151 -7.61 9.58 -17.07
C LEU A 151 -7.52 10.03 -15.62
N GLY A 152 -6.85 9.27 -14.80
CA GLY A 152 -6.64 9.59 -13.39
C GLY A 152 -5.24 9.23 -12.92
N ASN A 153 -4.85 9.85 -11.82
CA ASN A 153 -3.66 9.51 -11.06
C ASN A 153 -4.05 9.41 -9.58
N ALA A 154 -3.77 8.26 -8.94
CA ALA A 154 -4.12 8.01 -7.55
C ALA A 154 -3.08 8.55 -6.55
N ASN A 155 -1.91 8.99 -7.04
CA ASN A 155 -0.82 9.49 -6.20
C ASN A 155 -0.06 10.60 -6.93
N LEU A 156 -0.71 11.73 -7.13
CA LEU A 156 -0.12 12.86 -7.84
C LEU A 156 1.08 13.43 -7.06
N GLY A 157 2.25 13.39 -7.68
CA GLY A 157 3.48 13.91 -7.07
C GLY A 157 4.01 13.12 -5.87
N GLY A 158 3.46 11.93 -5.58
CA GLY A 158 3.84 11.15 -4.39
C GLY A 158 3.16 11.59 -3.11
N GLU A 159 2.20 12.53 -3.18
CA GLU A 159 1.57 13.16 -2.03
C GLU A 159 0.25 12.49 -1.58
N GLY A 160 -0.09 11.34 -2.16
CA GLY A 160 -1.36 10.65 -1.87
C GLY A 160 -2.59 11.41 -2.38
N ILE A 161 -2.41 12.30 -3.36
CA ILE A 161 -3.48 13.11 -3.95
C ILE A 161 -4.05 12.36 -5.14
N TYR A 162 -5.36 12.05 -5.08
CA TYR A 162 -6.09 11.51 -6.22
C TYR A 162 -6.54 12.65 -7.14
N THR A 163 -6.30 12.49 -8.44
CA THR A 163 -6.85 13.38 -9.48
C THR A 163 -7.42 12.58 -10.62
N SER A 164 -8.57 13.01 -11.17
CA SER A 164 -9.13 12.40 -12.36
C SER A 164 -9.75 13.44 -13.27
N PHE A 165 -9.67 13.16 -14.57
CA PHE A 165 -10.34 13.88 -15.63
C PHE A 165 -11.20 12.89 -16.41
N ALA A 166 -12.47 13.22 -16.60
CA ALA A 166 -13.41 12.42 -17.37
C ALA A 166 -14.07 13.27 -18.45
N TRP A 167 -14.18 12.72 -19.65
CA TRP A 167 -14.93 13.29 -20.75
C TRP A 167 -15.92 12.24 -21.28
N ARG A 168 -17.12 12.69 -21.62
CA ARG A 168 -18.18 11.82 -22.18
C ARG A 168 -18.94 12.56 -23.26
N TYR A 169 -19.26 11.85 -24.33
CA TYR A 169 -20.08 12.32 -25.45
C TYR A 169 -21.11 11.25 -25.87
N GLY A 170 -22.36 11.62 -26.13
CA GLY A 170 -23.34 10.70 -26.69
C GLY A 170 -24.80 11.02 -26.37
N ASP A 171 -25.70 10.42 -27.18
CA ASP A 171 -27.16 10.56 -27.05
C ASP A 171 -27.61 9.97 -25.70
N GLY A 172 -28.34 10.76 -24.92
CA GLY A 172 -28.86 10.38 -23.60
C GLY A 172 -28.01 10.83 -22.40
N PHE A 173 -26.82 11.41 -22.64
CA PHE A 173 -26.04 12.10 -21.63
C PHE A 173 -25.76 13.53 -22.07
N ARG A 174 -25.76 14.49 -21.13
CA ARG A 174 -25.17 15.80 -21.43
C ARG A 174 -23.69 15.60 -21.67
N ASP A 175 -23.21 16.13 -22.81
CA ASP A 175 -21.78 16.22 -23.06
C ASP A 175 -21.13 16.90 -21.87
N GLY A 176 -20.16 16.26 -21.26
CA GLY A 176 -19.63 16.73 -20.01
C GLY A 176 -18.14 16.44 -19.85
N VAL A 177 -17.48 17.41 -19.25
CA VAL A 177 -16.12 17.29 -18.71
C VAL A 177 -16.25 17.36 -17.20
N ALA A 178 -15.67 16.41 -16.51
CA ALA A 178 -15.57 16.42 -15.06
C ALA A 178 -14.10 16.28 -14.66
N ALA A 179 -13.67 17.10 -13.72
CA ALA A 179 -12.39 16.95 -13.04
C ALA A 179 -12.66 16.81 -11.55
N CYS A 180 -11.96 15.88 -10.92
CA CYS A 180 -12.06 15.62 -9.49
C CYS A 180 -10.64 15.51 -8.90
N SER A 181 -10.42 16.12 -7.74
CA SER A 181 -9.22 15.93 -6.95
C SER A 181 -9.59 15.78 -5.48
N GLY A 182 -8.85 14.98 -4.75
CA GLY A 182 -9.05 14.77 -3.32
C GLY A 182 -7.78 14.20 -2.67
N THR A 183 -7.66 14.41 -1.38
CA THR A 183 -6.64 13.72 -0.56
C THR A 183 -7.28 12.50 0.08
N THR A 184 -6.52 11.43 0.21
CA THR A 184 -6.94 10.30 1.03
C THR A 184 -6.96 10.72 2.49
N PRO A 185 -8.08 10.60 3.21
CA PRO A 185 -8.09 10.88 4.64
C PRO A 185 -7.14 9.93 5.35
N GLY A 186 -6.25 10.47 6.18
CA GLY A 186 -5.36 9.72 7.06
C GLY A 186 -6.12 9.12 8.25
#